data_f4e02715247802cb9db667741557e7cd
#
_entry.id   f4e02715247802cb9db667741557e7cd
#
_cell.length_a   1.000
_cell.length_b   1.000
_cell.length_c   1.000
_cell.angle_alpha   90.00
_cell.angle_beta   90.00
_cell.angle_gamma   90.00
#
_symmetry.space_group_name_H-M   'P 1'
#
loop_
_entity.id
_entity.type
_entity.pdbx_description
1 polymer ?
#
loop_
_entity_poly.entity_id
_entity_poly.type
_entity_poly.pdbx_seq_one_letter_code
_entity_poly.pdbx_strand_id
1 'polypeptide(L)'
;MEQFILEINIFSNIYLIAISIMVQFIIYPSFKNYSESTFKSFHSAYTKKMLFIVGPIMILELLSTLYLVIKKTFFFPTSIVTLIWLTTFFLIVPVHQSLNSSFNIRNHKKLLRLNFVRSSLWVLKLFLILA
;
A
#
# COMPACT_ATOMS: atom_id res chain seq x y z
N MET A 1 4.58 -14.33 23.16
CA MET A 1 4.04 -14.49 21.78
C MET A 1 3.30 -13.24 21.30
N GLU A 2 2.33 -12.75 22.07
CA GLU A 2 1.57 -11.55 21.66
C GLU A 2 2.46 -10.31 21.44
N GLN A 3 3.41 -10.07 22.35
CA GLN A 3 4.35 -8.96 22.21
C GLN A 3 5.18 -9.09 20.92
N PHE A 4 5.68 -10.28 20.63
CA PHE A 4 6.44 -10.54 19.40
C PHE A 4 5.61 -10.31 18.13
N ILE A 5 4.34 -10.73 18.13
CA ILE A 5 3.43 -10.49 17.01
C ILE A 5 3.12 -9.00 16.85
N LEU A 6 2.98 -8.27 17.96
CA LEU A 6 2.79 -6.82 17.92
C LEU A 6 4.01 -6.11 17.30
N GLU A 7 5.21 -6.52 17.67
CA GLU A 7 6.45 -5.98 17.09
C GLU A 7 6.54 -6.24 15.58
N ILE A 8 6.17 -7.45 15.13
CA ILE A 8 6.07 -7.78 13.70
C ILE A 8 5.05 -6.85 13.01
N ASN A 9 3.91 -6.62 13.62
CA ASN A 9 2.88 -5.75 13.07
C ASN A 9 3.37 -4.30 12.95
N ILE A 10 4.02 -3.77 13.97
CA ILE A 10 4.60 -2.43 13.97
C ILE A 10 5.68 -2.30 12.91
N PHE A 11 6.59 -3.27 12.83
CA PHE A 11 7.66 -3.29 11.83
C PHE A 11 7.10 -3.31 10.41
N SER A 12 6.13 -4.18 10.16
CA SER A 12 5.45 -4.26 8.85
C SER A 12 4.79 -2.93 8.49
N ASN A 13 4.12 -2.30 9.45
CA ASN A 13 3.46 -1.00 9.27
C ASN A 13 4.47 0.09 8.90
N ILE A 14 5.59 0.19 9.62
CA ILE A 14 6.65 1.17 9.34
C ILE A 14 7.26 0.94 7.96
N TYR A 15 7.54 -0.32 7.60
CA TYR A 15 8.05 -0.68 6.29
C TYR A 15 7.10 -0.22 5.17
N LEU A 16 5.80 -0.50 5.32
CA LEU A 16 4.79 -0.12 4.32
C LEU A 16 4.62 1.40 4.22
N ILE A 17 4.71 2.12 5.33
CA ILE A 17 4.72 3.59 5.32
C ILE A 17 5.92 4.11 4.52
N ALA A 18 7.12 3.63 4.80
CA ALA A 18 8.34 4.07 4.14
C ALA A 18 8.26 3.84 2.61
N ILE A 19 7.86 2.65 2.19
CA ILE A 19 7.68 2.33 0.76
C ILE A 19 6.59 3.20 0.14
N SER A 20 5.45 3.38 0.80
CA SER A 20 4.34 4.16 0.25
C SER A 20 4.67 5.64 0.11
N ILE A 21 5.48 6.20 1.01
CA ILE A 21 5.98 7.59 0.90
C ILE A 21 6.92 7.72 -0.30
N MET A 22 7.84 6.79 -0.47
CA MET A 22 8.74 6.78 -1.63
C MET A 22 7.94 6.68 -2.95
N VAL A 23 6.95 5.82 -3.00
CA VAL A 23 6.05 5.67 -4.15
C VAL A 23 5.30 6.98 -4.42
N GLN A 24 4.77 7.61 -3.38
CA GLN A 24 3.96 8.83 -3.49
C GLN A 24 4.75 10.03 -4.03
N PHE A 25 5.96 10.24 -3.56
CA PHE A 25 6.71 11.45 -3.84
C PHE A 25 7.78 11.31 -4.92
N ILE A 26 8.22 10.08 -5.19
CA ILE A 26 9.31 9.83 -6.16
C ILE A 26 8.81 9.03 -7.36
N ILE A 27 8.20 7.86 -7.13
CA ILE A 27 7.94 6.90 -8.20
C ILE A 27 6.73 7.32 -9.03
N TYR A 28 5.58 7.54 -8.42
CA TYR A 28 4.36 7.90 -9.16
C TYR A 28 4.48 9.23 -9.90
N PRO A 29 5.06 10.30 -9.31
CA PRO A 29 5.30 11.52 -10.08
C PRO A 29 6.19 11.35 -11.31
N SER A 30 7.14 10.40 -11.28
CA SER A 30 8.04 10.15 -12.42
C SER A 30 7.35 9.52 -13.62
N PHE A 31 6.16 8.94 -13.47
CA PHE A 31 5.44 8.26 -14.56
C PHE A 31 5.18 9.16 -15.76
N LYS A 32 4.89 10.43 -15.54
CA LYS A 32 4.64 11.41 -16.61
C LYS A 32 5.90 11.78 -17.42
N ASN A 33 7.09 11.40 -16.95
CA ASN A 33 8.36 11.71 -17.63
C ASN A 33 8.74 10.67 -18.68
N TYR A 34 8.02 9.56 -18.79
CA TYR A 34 8.27 8.51 -19.77
C TYR A 34 7.52 8.76 -21.06
N SER A 35 8.11 8.37 -22.21
CA SER A 35 7.37 8.25 -23.47
C SER A 35 6.32 7.14 -23.35
N GLU A 36 5.28 7.19 -24.19
CA GLU A 36 4.17 6.23 -24.10
C GLU A 36 4.63 4.77 -24.20
N SER A 37 5.50 4.45 -25.14
CA SER A 37 6.04 3.09 -25.32
C SER A 37 6.92 2.66 -24.15
N THR A 38 7.80 3.56 -23.69
CA THR A 38 8.70 3.30 -22.56
C THR A 38 7.93 3.16 -21.26
N PHE A 39 6.89 3.97 -21.04
CA PHE A 39 6.03 3.89 -19.86
C PHE A 39 5.35 2.53 -19.75
N LYS A 40 4.76 2.03 -20.81
CA LYS A 40 4.05 0.76 -20.82
C LYS A 40 4.96 -0.39 -20.38
N SER A 41 6.14 -0.47 -20.95
CA SER A 41 7.15 -1.48 -20.61
C SER A 41 7.61 -1.34 -19.14
N PHE A 42 7.98 -0.14 -18.74
CA PHE A 42 8.43 0.19 -17.39
C PHE A 42 7.34 -0.12 -16.35
N HIS A 43 6.12 0.36 -16.55
CA HIS A 43 5.01 0.22 -15.61
C HIS A 43 4.62 -1.25 -15.40
N SER A 44 4.60 -2.05 -16.46
CA SER A 44 4.32 -3.49 -16.36
C SER A 44 5.39 -4.21 -15.52
N ALA A 45 6.67 -3.92 -15.74
CA ALA A 45 7.76 -4.48 -14.94
C ALA A 45 7.73 -3.97 -13.49
N TYR A 46 7.46 -2.70 -13.30
CA TYR A 46 7.34 -2.05 -12.00
C TYR A 46 6.25 -2.69 -11.14
N THR A 47 5.05 -2.86 -11.66
CA THR A 47 3.94 -3.45 -10.89
C THR A 47 4.22 -4.87 -10.44
N LYS A 48 4.88 -5.68 -11.28
CA LYS A 48 5.29 -7.04 -10.91
C LYS A 48 6.32 -7.03 -9.79
N LYS A 49 7.35 -6.20 -9.88
CA LYS A 49 8.39 -6.07 -8.85
C LYS A 49 7.81 -5.56 -7.52
N MET A 50 6.94 -4.56 -7.58
CA MET A 50 6.29 -4.03 -6.38
C MET A 50 5.39 -5.04 -5.70
N LEU A 51 4.74 -5.93 -6.45
CA LEU A 51 3.97 -7.02 -5.87
C LEU A 51 4.84 -7.92 -4.98
N PHE A 52 6.08 -8.22 -5.41
CA PHE A 52 7.01 -9.03 -4.62
C PHE A 52 7.62 -8.28 -3.43
N ILE A 53 7.72 -6.96 -3.50
CA ILE A 53 8.26 -6.13 -2.41
C ILE A 53 7.19 -5.84 -1.35
N VAL A 54 6.01 -5.45 -1.78
CA VAL A 54 4.92 -4.97 -0.90
C VAL A 54 4.00 -6.11 -0.47
N GLY A 55 3.69 -7.03 -1.37
CA GLY A 55 2.72 -8.10 -1.14
C GLY A 55 3.01 -8.95 0.09
N PRO A 56 4.20 -9.53 0.23
CA PRO A 56 4.54 -10.36 1.40
C PRO A 56 4.41 -9.61 2.72
N ILE A 57 4.82 -8.34 2.76
CA ILE A 57 4.74 -7.52 3.98
C ILE A 57 3.30 -7.13 4.29
N MET A 58 2.46 -6.86 3.29
CA MET A 58 1.03 -6.65 3.47
C MET A 58 0.34 -7.91 4.04
N ILE A 59 0.71 -9.09 3.57
CA ILE A 59 0.20 -10.36 4.10
C ILE A 59 0.64 -10.54 5.55
N LEU A 60 1.91 -10.28 5.86
CA LEU A 60 2.43 -10.36 7.21
C LEU A 60 1.71 -9.39 8.16
N GLU A 61 1.46 -8.17 7.72
CA GLU A 61 0.65 -7.18 8.45
C GLU A 61 -0.76 -7.69 8.70
N LEU A 62 -1.42 -8.25 7.69
CA LEU A 62 -2.77 -8.79 7.80
C LEU A 62 -2.84 -9.93 8.80
N LEU A 63 -1.95 -10.92 8.68
CA LEU A 63 -1.94 -12.10 9.57
C LEU A 63 -1.66 -11.71 11.03
N SER A 64 -0.70 -10.82 11.25
CA SER A 64 -0.41 -10.32 12.60
C SER A 64 -1.58 -9.51 13.17
N THR A 65 -2.27 -8.72 12.34
CA THR A 65 -3.48 -7.98 12.76
C THR A 65 -4.62 -8.93 13.14
N LEU A 66 -4.86 -9.98 12.34
CA LEU A 66 -5.89 -10.99 12.64
C LEU A 66 -5.58 -11.75 13.93
N TYR A 67 -4.33 -12.09 14.17
CA TYR A 67 -3.93 -12.71 15.44
C TYR A 67 -4.22 -11.78 16.63
N LEU A 68 -3.84 -10.51 16.52
CA LEU A 68 -3.99 -9.54 17.60
C LEU A 68 -5.46 -9.21 17.91
N VAL A 69 -6.34 -9.17 16.90
CA VAL A 69 -7.76 -8.89 17.13
C VAL A 69 -8.45 -10.04 17.90
N ILE A 70 -7.97 -11.27 17.71
CA ILE A 70 -8.49 -12.44 18.43
C ILE A 70 -8.01 -12.44 19.89
N LYS A 71 -6.77 -12.01 20.12
CA LYS A 71 -6.14 -12.07 21.47
C LYS A 71 -6.32 -10.81 22.31
N LYS A 72 -6.48 -9.67 21.65
CA LYS A 72 -6.63 -8.36 22.29
C LYS A 72 -7.72 -7.54 21.60
N THR A 73 -8.12 -6.44 22.23
CA THR A 73 -9.04 -5.47 21.62
C THR A 73 -8.30 -4.66 20.57
N PHE A 74 -8.25 -5.15 19.34
CA PHE A 74 -7.50 -4.56 18.24
C PHE A 74 -8.42 -4.11 17.07
N PHE A 75 -9.64 -3.64 17.43
CA PHE A 75 -10.70 -3.35 16.44
C PHE A 75 -10.37 -2.21 15.49
N PHE A 76 -9.90 -1.07 16.00
CA PHE A 76 -9.59 0.09 15.16
C PHE A 76 -8.46 -0.19 14.17
N PRO A 77 -7.29 -0.72 14.58
CA PRO A 77 -6.26 -1.14 13.63
C PRO A 77 -6.74 -2.15 12.59
N THR A 78 -7.59 -3.10 13.00
CA THR A 78 -8.17 -4.10 12.08
C THR A 78 -9.07 -3.44 11.03
N SER A 79 -9.91 -2.49 11.44
CA SER A 79 -10.76 -1.74 10.50
C SER A 79 -9.94 -0.97 9.48
N ILE A 80 -8.84 -0.36 9.92
CA ILE A 80 -7.93 0.38 9.03
C ILE A 80 -7.25 -0.57 8.04
N VAL A 81 -6.75 -1.73 8.49
CA VAL A 81 -6.16 -2.74 7.59
C VAL A 81 -7.19 -3.19 6.55
N THR A 82 -8.42 -3.43 6.97
CA THR A 82 -9.51 -3.78 6.05
C THR A 82 -9.71 -2.70 4.99
N LEU A 83 -9.77 -1.43 5.38
CA LEU A 83 -9.88 -0.31 4.44
C LEU A 83 -8.69 -0.23 3.48
N ILE A 84 -7.47 -0.46 3.96
CA ILE A 84 -6.27 -0.48 3.13
C ILE A 84 -6.37 -1.58 2.06
N TRP A 85 -6.78 -2.78 2.45
CA TRP A 85 -6.95 -3.90 1.51
C TRP A 85 -8.06 -3.64 0.48
N LEU A 86 -9.20 -3.12 0.92
CA LEU A 86 -10.29 -2.75 0.01
C LEU A 86 -9.86 -1.65 -0.97
N THR A 87 -9.20 -0.61 -0.49
CA THR A 87 -8.67 0.46 -1.33
C THR A 87 -7.66 -0.08 -2.35
N THR A 88 -6.77 -0.97 -1.92
CA THR A 88 -5.76 -1.56 -2.80
C THR A 88 -6.40 -2.38 -3.91
N PHE A 89 -7.25 -3.34 -3.58
CA PHE A 89 -7.79 -4.28 -4.57
C PHE A 89 -8.90 -3.69 -5.45
N PHE A 90 -9.77 -2.86 -4.88
CA PHE A 90 -10.93 -2.36 -5.63
C PHE A 90 -10.69 -1.01 -6.31
N LEU A 91 -9.68 -0.25 -5.88
CA LEU A 91 -9.41 1.08 -6.42
C LEU A 91 -8.03 1.18 -7.06
N ILE A 92 -6.97 0.79 -6.36
CA ILE A 92 -5.58 0.98 -6.84
C ILE A 92 -5.22 -0.03 -7.94
N VAL A 93 -5.47 -1.31 -7.74
CA VAL A 93 -5.16 -2.34 -8.73
C VAL A 93 -5.86 -2.10 -10.07
N PRO A 94 -7.17 -1.76 -10.12
CA PRO A 94 -7.82 -1.43 -11.39
C PRO A 94 -7.21 -0.22 -12.10
N VAL A 95 -6.77 0.80 -11.37
CA VAL A 95 -6.08 1.97 -11.97
C VAL A 95 -4.75 1.56 -12.57
N HIS A 96 -3.97 0.72 -11.90
CA HIS A 96 -2.73 0.17 -12.46
C HIS A 96 -2.99 -0.65 -13.72
N GLN A 97 -4.04 -1.45 -13.75
CA GLN A 97 -4.42 -2.22 -14.94
C GLN A 97 -4.76 -1.30 -16.12
N SER A 98 -5.49 -0.21 -15.87
CA SER A 98 -5.77 0.81 -16.88
C SER A 98 -4.50 1.49 -17.40
N LEU A 99 -3.55 1.81 -16.51
CA LEU A 99 -2.27 2.41 -16.89
C LEU A 99 -1.36 1.43 -17.65
N ASN A 100 -1.49 0.12 -17.43
CA ASN A 100 -0.78 -0.88 -18.23
C ASN A 100 -1.20 -0.86 -19.71
N SER A 101 -2.43 -0.49 -20.02
CA SER A 101 -2.92 -0.39 -21.39
C SER A 101 -2.41 0.89 -22.08
N SER A 102 -2.53 2.03 -21.41
CA SER A 102 -2.03 3.33 -21.89
C SER A 102 -1.92 4.33 -20.75
N PHE A 103 -0.95 5.25 -20.83
CA PHE A 103 -0.87 6.34 -19.88
C PHE A 103 -2.05 7.30 -20.07
N ASN A 104 -2.70 7.63 -18.96
CA ASN A 104 -3.79 8.59 -18.91
C ASN A 104 -3.60 9.50 -17.70
N ILE A 105 -3.56 10.81 -17.91
CA ILE A 105 -3.30 11.78 -16.83
C ILE A 105 -4.37 11.73 -15.74
N ARG A 106 -5.61 11.44 -16.09
CA ARG A 106 -6.72 11.31 -15.15
C ARG A 106 -6.50 10.11 -14.20
N ASN A 107 -6.15 8.96 -14.76
CA ASN A 107 -5.82 7.76 -13.98
C ASN A 107 -4.54 7.95 -13.15
N HIS A 108 -3.55 8.64 -13.69
CA HIS A 108 -2.34 8.97 -12.95
C HIS A 108 -2.64 9.85 -11.72
N LYS A 109 -3.44 10.89 -11.86
CA LYS A 109 -3.88 11.73 -10.74
C LYS A 109 -4.72 10.95 -9.73
N LYS A 110 -5.58 10.06 -10.21
CA LYS A 110 -6.37 9.17 -9.35
C LYS A 110 -5.47 8.25 -8.54
N LEU A 111 -4.45 7.67 -9.16
CA LEU A 111 -3.47 6.82 -8.49
C LEU A 111 -2.74 7.56 -7.36
N LEU A 112 -2.29 8.79 -7.62
CA LEU A 112 -1.65 9.63 -6.61
C LEU A 112 -2.55 9.89 -5.41
N ARG A 113 -3.81 10.22 -5.64
CA ARG A 113 -4.79 10.46 -4.56
C ARG A 113 -5.09 9.20 -3.76
N LEU A 114 -5.29 8.07 -4.42
CA LEU A 114 -5.58 6.79 -3.76
C LEU A 114 -4.40 6.32 -2.92
N ASN A 115 -3.18 6.46 -3.43
CA ASN A 115 -2.00 6.11 -2.66
C ASN A 115 -1.78 7.04 -1.47
N PHE A 116 -2.09 8.33 -1.61
CA PHE A 116 -2.06 9.27 -0.49
C PHE A 116 -3.02 8.85 0.62
N VAL A 117 -4.25 8.47 0.29
CA VAL A 117 -5.22 7.95 1.26
C VAL A 117 -4.69 6.70 1.94
N ARG A 118 -4.17 5.76 1.16
CA ARG A 118 -3.61 4.50 1.70
C ARG A 118 -2.42 4.76 2.64
N SER A 119 -1.51 5.64 2.26
CA SER A 119 -0.37 6.03 3.11
C SER A 119 -0.83 6.67 4.42
N SER A 120 -1.83 7.54 4.34
CA SER A 120 -2.43 8.18 5.52
C SER A 120 -3.09 7.18 6.46
N LEU A 121 -3.73 6.15 5.91
CA LEU A 121 -4.32 5.06 6.70
C LEU A 121 -3.25 4.26 7.46
N TRP A 122 -2.11 3.96 6.83
CA TRP A 122 -1.01 3.29 7.53
C TRP A 122 -0.42 4.16 8.65
N VAL A 123 -0.26 5.46 8.41
CA VAL A 123 0.22 6.39 9.44
C VAL A 123 -0.77 6.46 10.62
N LEU A 124 -2.06 6.59 10.32
CA LEU A 124 -3.11 6.60 11.36
C LEU A 124 -3.10 5.31 12.17
N LYS A 125 -2.98 4.16 11.50
CA LYS A 125 -2.89 2.86 12.18
C LYS A 125 -1.70 2.80 13.13
N LEU A 126 -0.53 3.29 12.70
CA LEU A 126 0.68 3.31 13.54
C LEU A 126 0.45 4.15 14.81
N PHE A 127 -0.14 5.33 14.69
CA PHE A 127 -0.50 6.13 15.86
C PHE A 127 -1.43 5.40 16.82
N LEU A 128 -2.44 4.72 16.32
CA LEU A 128 -3.38 3.97 17.14
C LEU A 128 -2.73 2.79 17.87
N ILE A 129 -1.73 2.15 17.25
CA ILE A 129 -1.02 1.03 17.88
C ILE A 129 -0.06 1.53 18.95
N LEU A 130 0.61 2.66 18.72
CA LEU A 130 1.60 3.21 19.66
C LEU A 130 0.96 4.03 20.80
N ALA A 131 -0.26 4.49 20.61
CA ALA A 131 -1.02 5.16 21.67
C ALA A 131 -1.57 4.15 22.68
#